data_4f638fd6ffff673c364351547f9fb058
#
_entry.id   4f638fd6ffff673c364351547f9fb058
#
_cell.length_a   1.000
_cell.length_b   1.000
_cell.length_c   1.000
_cell.angle_alpha   90.00
_cell.angle_beta   90.00
_cell.angle_gamma   90.00
#
_symmetry.space_group_name_H-M   'P 1'
#
loop_
_entity.id
_entity.type
_entity.pdbx_description
1 polymer ?
#
loop_
_entity_poly.entity_id
_entity_poly.type
_entity_poly.pdbx_seq_one_letter_code
_entity_poly.pdbx_strand_id
1 'polypeptide(L)'
;MEKKAFVTKDMIEKIAEKYPTPFHIYDEKGIRENAKALKEAFAWNKGYKEFFAVKATPNPFLINILREYGCGCDCSSLTELMLSNAMGVKGEDIMFSSNDTPAHEFEYAAKIGATINLDDITHIEFLEKTIGYLPKTLSCRYNPGGYFSISNNIMDNPGDAKYGFTTEQMFEGYKILKAKGVENFGIHSFLASNTVTNDYYPTLARELFELAVKLKEETGAHITFINLSGGIGIPYRPDQEPNDIRAIGEGVRKVYEEVLVPAGMGDVAIYTELGRYMMAPYGHLVTQVIHEKHTHKEYIGVDACAVNLMRPAMYGAYHHITVLGKENEPCDHKYDVTGSLCENNDKFAIDRMLPKIDIGDYIAIHDTGAHGFAMGYNYNGKLKSAELLLKEDGSVELIRRAETPKDYFATFDCFDIYNKIDFDA
;
A
#
# COMPACT_ATOMS: atom_id res chain seq x y z
N MET A 1 0.78 22.58 -0.96
CA MET A 1 -0.64 22.49 -0.49
C MET A 1 -0.68 22.50 1.03
N GLU A 2 -1.61 23.22 1.65
CA GLU A 2 -1.76 23.22 3.11
C GLU A 2 -2.24 21.84 3.58
N LYS A 3 -1.51 21.24 4.52
CA LYS A 3 -1.90 19.96 5.14
C LYS A 3 -2.86 20.24 6.29
N LYS A 4 -4.09 19.75 6.18
CA LYS A 4 -5.10 19.87 7.24
C LYS A 4 -5.47 18.51 7.79
N ALA A 5 -5.52 18.39 9.12
CA ALA A 5 -6.06 17.20 9.74
C ALA A 5 -7.59 17.13 9.50
N PHE A 6 -8.11 15.94 9.21
CA PHE A 6 -9.56 15.71 9.10
C PHE A 6 -10.23 15.48 10.47
N VAL A 7 -9.45 15.53 11.55
CA VAL A 7 -9.91 15.46 12.93
C VAL A 7 -9.57 16.77 13.67
N THR A 8 -10.35 17.09 14.69
CA THR A 8 -10.14 18.26 15.54
C THR A 8 -9.78 17.82 16.97
N LYS A 9 -9.24 18.75 17.78
CA LYS A 9 -8.90 18.49 19.19
C LYS A 9 -10.14 17.95 19.95
N ASP A 10 -11.28 18.64 19.84
CA ASP A 10 -12.51 18.25 20.55
C ASP A 10 -13.04 16.86 20.15
N MET A 11 -12.85 16.49 18.87
CA MET A 11 -13.18 15.14 18.41
C MET A 11 -12.26 14.10 19.06
N ILE A 12 -10.95 14.37 19.06
CA ILE A 12 -9.96 13.44 19.60
C ILE A 12 -10.11 13.28 21.12
N GLU A 13 -10.38 14.36 21.85
CA GLU A 13 -10.65 14.27 23.30
C GLU A 13 -11.82 13.32 23.59
N LYS A 14 -12.93 13.45 22.86
CA LYS A 14 -14.07 12.54 23.01
C LYS A 14 -13.77 11.10 22.59
N ILE A 15 -13.01 10.91 21.54
CA ILE A 15 -12.60 9.57 21.06
C ILE A 15 -11.70 8.92 22.10
N ALA A 16 -10.75 9.66 22.66
CA ALA A 16 -9.77 9.18 23.63
C ALA A 16 -10.39 8.73 24.95
N GLU A 17 -11.56 9.24 25.33
CA GLU A 17 -12.34 8.74 26.49
C GLU A 17 -12.68 7.25 26.35
N LYS A 18 -12.90 6.77 25.13
CA LYS A 18 -13.27 5.39 24.82
C LYS A 18 -12.12 4.56 24.25
N TYR A 19 -11.29 5.18 23.44
CA TYR A 19 -10.18 4.55 22.72
C TYR A 19 -8.90 5.33 23.04
N PRO A 20 -8.11 4.88 24.03
CA PRO A 20 -6.86 5.56 24.40
C PRO A 20 -5.89 5.68 23.22
N THR A 21 -5.12 6.77 23.18
CA THR A 21 -4.00 6.92 22.26
C THR A 21 -2.85 5.94 22.61
N PRO A 22 -1.97 5.58 21.65
CA PRO A 22 -2.06 5.95 20.25
C PRO A 22 -3.09 5.10 19.48
N PHE A 23 -3.63 5.65 18.40
CA PHE A 23 -4.45 4.89 17.47
C PHE A 23 -4.31 5.43 16.03
N HIS A 24 -4.53 4.57 15.05
CA HIS A 24 -4.76 5.01 13.68
C HIS A 24 -6.24 5.34 13.48
N ILE A 25 -6.54 6.43 12.79
CA ILE A 25 -7.90 6.81 12.42
C ILE A 25 -7.98 7.07 10.93
N TYR A 26 -9.02 6.55 10.28
CA TYR A 26 -9.22 6.65 8.83
C TYR A 26 -10.48 7.46 8.51
N ASP A 27 -10.42 8.26 7.45
CA ASP A 27 -11.52 9.09 6.94
C ASP A 27 -12.31 8.33 5.87
N GLU A 28 -13.48 7.80 6.23
CA GLU A 28 -14.36 7.08 5.29
C GLU A 28 -14.74 7.93 4.08
N LYS A 29 -15.07 9.20 4.30
CA LYS A 29 -15.49 10.11 3.23
C LYS A 29 -14.38 10.31 2.21
N GLY A 30 -13.19 10.63 2.66
CA GLY A 30 -12.04 10.83 1.78
C GLY A 30 -11.67 9.56 0.98
N ILE A 31 -11.75 8.38 1.61
CA ILE A 31 -11.53 7.09 0.93
C ILE A 31 -12.55 6.89 -0.20
N ARG A 32 -13.83 7.14 0.07
CA ARG A 32 -14.91 7.00 -0.91
C ARG A 32 -14.77 7.96 -2.09
N GLU A 33 -14.49 9.22 -1.80
CA GLU A 33 -14.27 10.26 -2.82
C GLU A 33 -13.09 9.90 -3.74
N ASN A 34 -12.00 9.41 -3.16
CA ASN A 34 -10.81 9.00 -3.92
C ASN A 34 -11.06 7.76 -4.78
N ALA A 35 -11.71 6.73 -4.24
CA ALA A 35 -12.07 5.53 -4.98
C ALA A 35 -12.98 5.85 -6.18
N LYS A 36 -13.94 6.76 -6.00
CA LYS A 36 -14.81 7.26 -7.06
C LYS A 36 -14.01 8.01 -8.13
N ALA A 37 -13.11 8.92 -7.72
CA ALA A 37 -12.28 9.70 -8.64
C ALA A 37 -11.38 8.81 -9.51
N LEU A 38 -10.77 7.77 -8.92
CA LEU A 38 -9.97 6.80 -9.65
C LEU A 38 -10.81 6.04 -10.69
N LYS A 39 -11.97 5.54 -10.28
CA LYS A 39 -12.89 4.82 -11.18
C LYS A 39 -13.33 5.69 -12.36
N GLU A 40 -13.65 6.97 -12.11
CA GLU A 40 -14.02 7.94 -13.17
C GLU A 40 -12.87 8.21 -14.13
N ALA A 41 -11.64 8.35 -13.61
CA ALA A 41 -10.45 8.66 -14.42
C ALA A 41 -10.12 7.57 -15.45
N PHE A 42 -10.45 6.31 -15.16
CA PHE A 42 -10.21 5.17 -16.05
C PHE A 42 -11.48 4.59 -16.68
N ALA A 43 -12.64 5.24 -16.54
CA ALA A 43 -13.92 4.77 -17.08
C ALA A 43 -13.95 4.63 -18.62
N TRP A 44 -13.00 5.22 -19.31
CA TRP A 44 -12.81 5.07 -20.77
C TRP A 44 -12.42 3.65 -21.18
N ASN A 45 -11.75 2.88 -20.30
CA ASN A 45 -11.42 1.46 -20.54
C ASN A 45 -12.49 0.58 -19.89
N LYS A 46 -13.27 -0.14 -20.68
CA LYS A 46 -14.39 -0.97 -20.21
C LYS A 46 -13.98 -2.11 -19.31
N GLY A 47 -12.72 -2.57 -19.44
CA GLY A 47 -12.15 -3.64 -18.64
C GLY A 47 -11.39 -3.14 -17.41
N TYR A 48 -11.34 -1.82 -17.19
CA TYR A 48 -10.57 -1.26 -16.08
C TYR A 48 -10.94 -1.85 -14.73
N LYS A 49 -9.91 -2.19 -13.95
CA LYS A 49 -10.07 -2.64 -12.57
C LYS A 49 -8.90 -2.21 -11.69
N GLU A 50 -9.24 -1.66 -10.54
CA GLU A 50 -8.30 -1.48 -9.44
C GLU A 50 -8.27 -2.75 -8.59
N PHE A 51 -7.10 -3.29 -8.34
CA PHE A 51 -6.84 -4.32 -7.34
C PHE A 51 -6.10 -3.67 -6.17
N PHE A 52 -6.83 -3.32 -5.12
CA PHE A 52 -6.23 -2.65 -3.98
C PHE A 52 -5.09 -3.48 -3.37
N ALA A 53 -3.90 -2.89 -3.26
CA ALA A 53 -2.74 -3.55 -2.65
C ALA A 53 -2.97 -3.77 -1.15
N VAL A 54 -3.34 -4.99 -0.76
CA VAL A 54 -3.73 -5.37 0.61
C VAL A 54 -2.61 -5.05 1.61
N LYS A 55 -1.34 -5.24 1.22
CA LYS A 55 -0.15 -4.91 2.03
C LYS A 55 -0.11 -3.47 2.52
N ALA A 56 -0.77 -2.56 1.82
CA ALA A 56 -0.79 -1.14 2.23
C ALA A 56 -1.62 -0.92 3.49
N THR A 57 -2.79 -1.60 3.57
CA THR A 57 -3.72 -1.46 4.71
C THR A 57 -4.59 -2.71 4.81
N PRO A 58 -4.11 -3.81 5.43
CA PRO A 58 -4.80 -5.10 5.49
C PRO A 58 -5.93 -5.09 6.52
N ASN A 59 -6.96 -4.27 6.28
CA ASN A 59 -8.12 -4.14 7.15
C ASN A 59 -9.43 -4.40 6.38
N PRO A 60 -10.24 -5.40 6.76
CA PRO A 60 -11.42 -5.81 6.00
C PRO A 60 -12.49 -4.71 5.91
N PHE A 61 -12.63 -3.85 6.91
CA PHE A 61 -13.58 -2.73 6.87
C PHE A 61 -13.23 -1.75 5.75
N LEU A 62 -11.96 -1.37 5.65
CA LEU A 62 -11.46 -0.43 4.65
C LEU A 62 -11.50 -1.04 3.25
N ILE A 63 -11.10 -2.31 3.11
CA ILE A 63 -11.17 -3.02 1.83
C ILE A 63 -12.63 -3.12 1.35
N ASN A 64 -13.59 -3.37 2.25
CA ASN A 64 -15.00 -3.42 1.88
C ASN A 64 -15.53 -2.09 1.33
N ILE A 65 -15.08 -0.95 1.86
CA ILE A 65 -15.41 0.37 1.29
C ILE A 65 -14.95 0.44 -0.17
N LEU A 66 -13.71 0.03 -0.46
CA LEU A 66 -13.18 0.05 -1.83
C LEU A 66 -13.93 -0.92 -2.76
N ARG A 67 -14.35 -2.08 -2.26
CA ARG A 67 -15.13 -3.06 -3.02
C ARG A 67 -16.48 -2.52 -3.52
N GLU A 68 -17.09 -1.60 -2.80
CA GLU A 68 -18.33 -0.92 -3.26
C GLU A 68 -18.12 -0.13 -4.56
N TYR A 69 -16.88 0.26 -4.86
CA TYR A 69 -16.48 0.91 -6.11
C TYR A 69 -15.98 -0.05 -7.18
N GLY A 70 -15.97 -1.36 -6.89
CA GLY A 70 -15.57 -2.42 -7.82
C GLY A 70 -14.10 -2.83 -7.71
N CYS A 71 -13.39 -2.38 -6.68
CA CYS A 71 -12.00 -2.80 -6.46
C CYS A 71 -11.91 -4.29 -6.10
N GLY A 72 -10.92 -4.97 -6.68
CA GLY A 72 -10.44 -6.27 -6.24
C GLY A 72 -9.33 -6.12 -5.19
N CYS A 73 -8.61 -7.22 -4.94
CA CYS A 73 -7.49 -7.28 -4.00
C CYS A 73 -6.21 -7.73 -4.72
N ASP A 74 -5.12 -6.97 -4.57
CA ASP A 74 -3.76 -7.45 -4.87
C ASP A 74 -3.15 -8.01 -3.59
N CYS A 75 -2.82 -9.30 -3.60
CA CYS A 75 -2.28 -10.06 -2.49
C CYS A 75 -0.83 -10.47 -2.76
N SER A 76 0.01 -10.40 -1.73
CA SER A 76 1.45 -10.73 -1.82
C SER A 76 1.86 -11.89 -0.90
N SER A 77 0.90 -12.50 -0.17
CA SER A 77 1.16 -13.60 0.78
C SER A 77 -0.07 -14.45 1.02
N LEU A 78 0.14 -15.63 1.63
CA LEU A 78 -0.94 -16.54 2.05
C LEU A 78 -1.97 -15.83 2.93
N THR A 79 -1.53 -15.06 3.91
CA THR A 79 -2.45 -14.41 4.87
C THR A 79 -3.30 -13.34 4.21
N GLU A 80 -2.78 -12.61 3.22
CA GLU A 80 -3.56 -11.66 2.43
C GLU A 80 -4.58 -12.36 1.52
N LEU A 81 -4.20 -13.49 0.90
CA LEU A 81 -5.13 -14.36 0.16
C LEU A 81 -6.25 -14.91 1.05
N MET A 82 -5.89 -15.38 2.26
CA MET A 82 -6.87 -15.88 3.24
C MET A 82 -7.84 -14.78 3.69
N LEU A 83 -7.34 -13.58 3.98
CA LEU A 83 -8.17 -12.43 4.33
C LEU A 83 -9.16 -12.10 3.21
N SER A 84 -8.67 -11.95 1.98
CA SER A 84 -9.49 -11.62 0.82
C SER A 84 -10.56 -12.68 0.55
N ASN A 85 -10.19 -13.96 0.62
CA ASN A 85 -11.13 -15.07 0.47
C ASN A 85 -12.18 -15.10 1.60
N ALA A 86 -11.77 -14.87 2.85
CA ALA A 86 -12.69 -14.82 4.00
C ALA A 86 -13.70 -13.66 3.89
N MET A 87 -13.31 -12.56 3.24
CA MET A 87 -14.21 -11.44 2.91
C MET A 87 -15.17 -11.73 1.76
N GLY A 88 -15.09 -12.91 1.14
CA GLY A 88 -15.91 -13.30 0.00
C GLY A 88 -15.50 -12.60 -1.30
N VAL A 89 -14.24 -12.20 -1.45
CA VAL A 89 -13.70 -11.75 -2.74
C VAL A 89 -13.54 -12.97 -3.63
N LYS A 90 -14.07 -12.90 -4.85
CA LYS A 90 -13.97 -14.01 -5.81
C LYS A 90 -12.55 -14.09 -6.38
N GLY A 91 -12.13 -15.28 -6.80
CA GLY A 91 -10.77 -15.50 -7.28
C GLY A 91 -10.36 -14.59 -8.45
N GLU A 92 -11.26 -14.33 -9.40
CA GLU A 92 -11.06 -13.41 -10.52
C GLU A 92 -10.90 -11.94 -10.10
N ASP A 93 -11.29 -11.63 -8.88
CA ASP A 93 -11.13 -10.32 -8.25
C ASP A 93 -9.92 -10.27 -7.31
N ILE A 94 -9.06 -11.31 -7.35
CA ILE A 94 -7.81 -11.38 -6.61
C ILE A 94 -6.65 -11.50 -7.61
N MET A 95 -5.74 -10.53 -7.57
CA MET A 95 -4.41 -10.63 -8.17
C MET A 95 -3.46 -11.19 -7.10
N PHE A 96 -2.64 -12.17 -7.46
CA PHE A 96 -1.60 -12.67 -6.58
C PHE A 96 -0.23 -12.35 -7.17
N SER A 97 0.35 -11.26 -6.66
CA SER A 97 1.66 -10.72 -7.06
C SER A 97 2.65 -10.88 -5.92
N SER A 98 3.34 -12.02 -5.88
CA SER A 98 4.36 -12.35 -4.89
C SER A 98 5.73 -12.50 -5.56
N ASN A 99 6.78 -12.53 -4.75
CA ASN A 99 8.14 -12.86 -5.21
C ASN A 99 8.73 -13.94 -4.29
N ASP A 100 9.69 -14.74 -4.79
CA ASP A 100 10.24 -15.90 -4.07
C ASP A 100 9.10 -16.78 -3.48
N THR A 101 8.05 -17.02 -4.25
CA THR A 101 6.75 -17.54 -3.80
C THR A 101 6.87 -19.00 -3.32
N PRO A 102 6.51 -19.30 -2.06
CA PRO A 102 6.47 -20.69 -1.57
C PRO A 102 5.37 -21.52 -2.24
N ALA A 103 5.59 -22.83 -2.34
CA ALA A 103 4.64 -23.77 -2.97
C ALA A 103 3.21 -23.64 -2.41
N HIS A 104 3.06 -23.60 -1.09
CA HIS A 104 1.74 -23.54 -0.45
C HIS A 104 0.96 -22.26 -0.75
N GLU A 105 1.62 -21.16 -1.08
CA GLU A 105 0.97 -19.91 -1.51
C GLU A 105 0.42 -20.05 -2.93
N PHE A 106 1.16 -20.67 -3.85
CA PHE A 106 0.66 -21.00 -5.18
C PHE A 106 -0.53 -21.97 -5.13
N GLU A 107 -0.44 -23.02 -4.29
CA GLU A 107 -1.53 -23.96 -4.07
C GLU A 107 -2.81 -23.24 -3.60
N TYR A 108 -2.67 -22.34 -2.62
CA TYR A 108 -3.83 -21.61 -2.10
C TYR A 108 -4.39 -20.61 -3.11
N ALA A 109 -3.53 -19.85 -3.81
CA ALA A 109 -3.94 -18.93 -4.86
C ALA A 109 -4.71 -19.66 -5.97
N ALA A 110 -4.19 -20.79 -6.45
CA ALA A 110 -4.85 -21.61 -7.45
C ALA A 110 -6.18 -22.20 -6.94
N LYS A 111 -6.23 -22.67 -5.69
CA LYS A 111 -7.42 -23.21 -5.05
C LYS A 111 -8.58 -22.21 -5.01
N ILE A 112 -8.30 -20.95 -4.72
CA ILE A 112 -9.32 -19.89 -4.67
C ILE A 112 -9.59 -19.24 -6.03
N GLY A 113 -8.85 -19.65 -7.08
CA GLY A 113 -9.00 -19.13 -8.44
C GLY A 113 -8.42 -17.73 -8.66
N ALA A 114 -7.47 -17.29 -7.84
CA ALA A 114 -6.80 -16.01 -8.00
C ALA A 114 -5.98 -15.96 -9.32
N THR A 115 -5.88 -14.79 -9.92
CA THR A 115 -4.99 -14.56 -11.06
C THR A 115 -3.56 -14.49 -10.55
N ILE A 116 -2.73 -15.47 -10.95
CA ILE A 116 -1.33 -15.56 -10.52
C ILE A 116 -0.47 -14.74 -11.46
N ASN A 117 0.37 -13.87 -10.89
CA ASN A 117 1.40 -13.11 -11.57
C ASN A 117 2.77 -13.73 -11.26
N LEU A 118 3.41 -14.30 -12.28
CA LEU A 118 4.72 -14.95 -12.14
C LEU A 118 5.82 -13.89 -12.10
N ASP A 119 6.74 -14.04 -11.16
CA ASP A 119 7.82 -13.07 -10.93
C ASP A 119 9.10 -13.37 -11.72
N ASP A 120 9.32 -14.64 -12.08
CA ASP A 120 10.47 -15.10 -12.86
C ASP A 120 10.11 -16.29 -13.76
N ILE A 121 10.87 -16.50 -14.83
CA ILE A 121 10.64 -17.61 -15.79
C ILE A 121 10.72 -18.99 -15.13
N THR A 122 11.53 -19.15 -14.08
CA THR A 122 11.65 -20.41 -13.33
C THR A 122 10.38 -20.74 -12.56
N HIS A 123 9.55 -19.76 -12.26
CA HIS A 123 8.25 -19.96 -11.60
C HIS A 123 7.25 -20.71 -12.48
N ILE A 124 7.42 -20.75 -13.80
CA ILE A 124 6.54 -21.52 -14.71
C ILE A 124 6.58 -23.01 -14.36
N GLU A 125 7.79 -23.58 -14.33
CA GLU A 125 7.98 -24.99 -14.00
C GLU A 125 7.64 -25.27 -12.54
N PHE A 126 8.01 -24.36 -11.64
CA PHE A 126 7.72 -24.50 -10.22
C PHE A 126 6.21 -24.52 -9.94
N LEU A 127 5.44 -23.61 -10.55
CA LEU A 127 3.97 -23.59 -10.44
C LEU A 127 3.35 -24.89 -10.96
N GLU A 128 3.74 -25.29 -12.19
CA GLU A 128 3.22 -26.51 -12.80
C GLU A 128 3.49 -27.76 -11.95
N LYS A 129 4.70 -27.90 -11.40
CA LYS A 129 5.03 -29.00 -10.48
C LYS A 129 4.24 -28.94 -9.17
N THR A 130 4.00 -27.74 -8.66
CA THR A 130 3.34 -27.52 -7.38
C THR A 130 1.86 -27.89 -7.44
N ILE A 131 1.14 -27.43 -8.46
CA ILE A 131 -0.32 -27.62 -8.54
C ILE A 131 -0.76 -28.66 -9.57
N GLY A 132 0.19 -29.19 -10.36
CA GLY A 132 -0.06 -30.27 -11.34
C GLY A 132 -0.63 -29.79 -12.70
N TYR A 133 -0.84 -28.51 -12.89
CA TYR A 133 -1.33 -27.88 -14.13
C TYR A 133 -0.92 -26.42 -14.21
N LEU A 134 -1.19 -25.73 -15.32
CA LEU A 134 -1.12 -24.29 -15.40
C LEU A 134 -2.53 -23.69 -15.56
N PRO A 135 -2.88 -22.63 -14.80
CA PRO A 135 -4.13 -21.90 -14.99
C PRO A 135 -4.28 -21.38 -16.43
N LYS A 136 -5.53 -21.27 -16.89
CA LYS A 136 -5.84 -20.74 -18.23
C LYS A 136 -5.47 -19.28 -18.41
N THR A 137 -5.42 -18.53 -17.31
CA THR A 137 -5.03 -17.11 -17.26
C THR A 137 -3.83 -16.97 -16.35
N LEU A 138 -2.74 -16.45 -16.87
CA LEU A 138 -1.51 -16.13 -16.12
C LEU A 138 -0.97 -14.76 -16.53
N SER A 139 -0.32 -14.10 -15.60
CA SER A 139 0.42 -12.85 -15.82
C SER A 139 1.91 -13.07 -15.56
N CYS A 140 2.76 -12.31 -16.23
CA CYS A 140 4.20 -12.26 -15.95
C CYS A 140 4.58 -10.83 -15.60
N ARG A 141 5.43 -10.69 -14.57
CA ARG A 141 5.99 -9.41 -14.16
C ARG A 141 7.19 -9.07 -15.02
N TYR A 142 7.11 -7.97 -15.74
CA TYR A 142 8.18 -7.47 -16.58
C TYR A 142 9.13 -6.56 -15.82
N ASN A 143 10.42 -6.72 -16.03
CA ASN A 143 11.48 -5.85 -15.58
C ASN A 143 12.30 -5.42 -16.81
N PRO A 144 12.23 -4.14 -17.23
CA PRO A 144 12.98 -3.66 -18.40
C PRO A 144 14.49 -3.58 -18.17
N GLY A 145 14.95 -3.67 -16.93
CA GLY A 145 16.35 -3.39 -16.58
C GLY A 145 16.68 -1.90 -16.71
N GLY A 146 17.96 -1.56 -16.56
CA GLY A 146 18.46 -0.19 -16.72
C GLY A 146 17.91 0.78 -15.68
N TYR A 147 17.83 2.07 -16.06
CA TYR A 147 17.33 3.14 -15.23
C TYR A 147 15.97 3.61 -15.70
N PHE A 148 15.01 3.76 -14.79
CA PHE A 148 13.73 4.38 -15.05
C PHE A 148 13.75 5.81 -14.47
N SER A 149 13.86 6.83 -15.32
CA SER A 149 14.23 8.20 -14.94
C SER A 149 13.13 9.06 -14.28
N ILE A 150 11.93 8.49 -14.06
CA ILE A 150 10.78 9.21 -13.50
C ILE A 150 10.54 8.81 -12.05
N SER A 151 11.27 7.82 -11.51
CA SER A 151 11.09 7.32 -10.16
C SER A 151 11.69 8.23 -9.09
N ASN A 152 11.20 8.08 -7.88
CA ASN A 152 11.79 8.63 -6.68
C ASN A 152 12.61 7.54 -5.98
N ASN A 153 13.79 7.53 -5.80
CA ASN A 153 14.77 6.79 -5.00
C ASN A 153 14.39 5.44 -4.32
N ILE A 154 13.23 4.84 -4.59
CA ILE A 154 12.84 3.55 -4.00
C ILE A 154 13.02 2.39 -4.99
N MET A 155 12.75 2.63 -6.28
CA MET A 155 12.92 1.66 -7.36
C MET A 155 13.31 2.36 -8.67
N ASP A 156 14.28 3.25 -8.61
CA ASP A 156 14.76 4.05 -9.73
C ASP A 156 15.80 3.32 -10.60
N ASN A 157 16.21 2.14 -10.17
CA ASN A 157 17.12 1.26 -10.93
C ASN A 157 16.52 -0.14 -11.09
N PRO A 158 15.64 -0.37 -12.08
CA PRO A 158 15.09 -1.70 -12.35
C PRO A 158 16.15 -2.78 -12.55
N GLY A 159 17.37 -2.41 -12.99
CA GLY A 159 18.49 -3.35 -13.14
C GLY A 159 18.98 -3.96 -11.82
N ASP A 160 18.77 -3.29 -10.69
CA ASP A 160 19.10 -3.80 -9.34
C ASP A 160 17.89 -4.39 -8.61
N ALA A 161 16.69 -4.30 -9.21
CA ALA A 161 15.49 -4.86 -8.60
C ALA A 161 15.50 -6.39 -8.66
N LYS A 162 15.11 -7.02 -7.55
CA LYS A 162 15.08 -8.48 -7.44
C LYS A 162 13.91 -9.15 -8.17
N TYR A 163 13.11 -8.41 -8.93
CA TYR A 163 11.84 -8.86 -9.49
C TYR A 163 11.82 -8.81 -11.00
N GLY A 164 11.07 -9.75 -11.57
CA GLY A 164 10.53 -9.65 -12.92
C GLY A 164 11.39 -10.31 -13.99
N PHE A 165 10.70 -10.73 -15.04
CA PHE A 165 11.29 -11.28 -16.26
C PHE A 165 12.05 -10.21 -17.03
N THR A 166 13.22 -10.53 -17.54
CA THR A 166 13.88 -9.70 -18.56
C THR A 166 13.05 -9.70 -19.86
N THR A 167 13.41 -8.82 -20.80
CA THR A 167 12.74 -8.78 -22.11
C THR A 167 12.82 -10.14 -22.82
N GLU A 168 13.97 -10.76 -22.86
CA GLU A 168 14.17 -12.08 -23.47
C GLU A 168 13.35 -13.16 -22.78
N GLN A 169 13.32 -13.15 -21.45
CA GLN A 169 12.53 -14.09 -20.66
C GLN A 169 11.02 -13.91 -20.87
N MET A 170 10.52 -12.68 -21.12
CA MET A 170 9.12 -12.45 -21.47
C MET A 170 8.74 -13.19 -22.76
N PHE A 171 9.53 -13.05 -23.82
CA PHE A 171 9.25 -13.74 -25.09
C PHE A 171 9.36 -15.27 -24.95
N GLU A 172 10.38 -15.77 -24.28
CA GLU A 172 10.55 -17.20 -24.02
C GLU A 172 9.44 -17.74 -23.12
N GLY A 173 9.15 -17.10 -22.02
CA GLY A 173 8.10 -17.48 -21.07
C GLY A 173 6.72 -17.55 -21.71
N TYR A 174 6.37 -16.57 -22.52
CA TYR A 174 5.07 -16.56 -23.23
C TYR A 174 4.95 -17.69 -24.25
N LYS A 175 6.03 -18.04 -24.96
CA LYS A 175 6.05 -19.21 -25.85
C LYS A 175 5.86 -20.52 -25.06
N ILE A 176 6.57 -20.66 -23.92
CA ILE A 176 6.44 -21.84 -23.05
C ILE A 176 5.02 -21.94 -22.51
N LEU A 177 4.48 -20.87 -21.92
CA LEU A 177 3.15 -20.84 -21.34
C LEU A 177 2.06 -21.21 -22.36
N LYS A 178 2.16 -20.63 -23.57
CA LYS A 178 1.25 -20.92 -24.66
C LYS A 178 1.31 -22.38 -25.11
N ALA A 179 2.52 -22.93 -25.28
CA ALA A 179 2.73 -24.34 -25.61
C ALA A 179 2.15 -25.28 -24.54
N LYS A 180 2.12 -24.86 -23.28
CA LYS A 180 1.53 -25.58 -22.13
C LYS A 180 0.03 -25.34 -21.94
N GLY A 181 -0.63 -24.60 -22.84
CA GLY A 181 -2.09 -24.45 -22.89
C GLY A 181 -2.66 -23.27 -22.10
N VAL A 182 -1.84 -22.28 -21.74
CA VAL A 182 -2.32 -20.99 -21.24
C VAL A 182 -3.03 -20.26 -22.39
N GLU A 183 -4.21 -19.72 -22.12
CA GLU A 183 -5.09 -19.12 -23.13
C GLU A 183 -5.09 -17.58 -23.06
N ASN A 184 -5.06 -17.03 -21.84
CA ASN A 184 -5.15 -15.59 -21.57
C ASN A 184 -3.90 -15.11 -20.84
N PHE A 185 -3.30 -14.06 -21.34
CA PHE A 185 -2.03 -13.54 -20.84
C PHE A 185 -2.21 -12.13 -20.27
N GLY A 186 -1.62 -11.90 -19.11
CA GLY A 186 -1.45 -10.57 -18.53
C GLY A 186 0.01 -10.14 -18.53
N ILE A 187 0.23 -8.84 -18.63
CA ILE A 187 1.54 -8.22 -18.42
C ILE A 187 1.44 -7.35 -17.18
N HIS A 188 2.43 -7.44 -16.31
CA HIS A 188 2.53 -6.65 -15.08
C HIS A 188 3.89 -5.98 -15.00
N SER A 189 4.01 -4.79 -14.45
CA SER A 189 5.29 -4.18 -14.08
C SER A 189 5.13 -3.20 -12.94
N PHE A 190 6.06 -3.24 -12.00
CA PHE A 190 6.15 -2.31 -10.87
C PHE A 190 7.56 -1.74 -10.80
N LEU A 191 7.76 -0.52 -11.25
CA LEU A 191 9.09 0.09 -11.41
C LEU A 191 9.39 1.17 -10.37
N ALA A 192 8.35 1.77 -9.77
CA ALA A 192 8.53 2.88 -8.84
C ALA A 192 7.54 2.84 -7.68
N SER A 193 7.85 3.56 -6.60
CA SER A 193 6.98 3.75 -5.45
C SER A 193 6.96 5.21 -5.03
N ASN A 194 5.77 5.74 -4.75
CA ASN A 194 5.53 7.13 -4.36
C ASN A 194 6.03 8.16 -5.40
N THR A 195 5.72 7.95 -6.66
CA THR A 195 6.06 8.89 -7.73
C THR A 195 5.05 10.04 -7.76
N VAL A 196 5.55 11.26 -7.55
CA VAL A 196 4.72 12.47 -7.50
C VAL A 196 4.88 13.23 -8.82
N THR A 197 4.37 12.62 -9.90
CA THR A 197 4.28 13.22 -11.24
C THR A 197 3.17 12.54 -12.04
N ASN A 198 2.47 13.31 -12.88
CA ASN A 198 1.41 12.80 -13.74
C ASN A 198 1.95 11.96 -14.93
N ASP A 199 3.26 12.00 -15.18
CA ASP A 199 3.88 11.35 -16.35
C ASP A 199 4.27 9.88 -16.11
N TYR A 200 4.26 9.42 -14.86
CA TYR A 200 4.72 8.07 -14.53
C TYR A 200 3.89 6.99 -15.23
N TYR A 201 2.57 6.98 -15.03
CA TYR A 201 1.71 5.97 -15.64
C TYR A 201 1.63 6.05 -17.18
N PRO A 202 1.50 7.22 -17.80
CA PRO A 202 1.56 7.31 -19.26
C PRO A 202 2.88 6.77 -19.85
N THR A 203 4.02 7.03 -19.19
CA THR A 203 5.32 6.51 -19.62
C THR A 203 5.42 4.99 -19.45
N LEU A 204 5.03 4.46 -18.30
CA LEU A 204 4.97 3.02 -18.04
C LEU A 204 4.01 2.32 -19.01
N ALA A 205 2.85 2.92 -19.25
CA ALA A 205 1.85 2.39 -20.16
C ALA A 205 2.41 2.26 -21.57
N ARG A 206 3.13 3.26 -22.08
CA ARG A 206 3.76 3.19 -23.40
C ARG A 206 4.71 2.01 -23.52
N GLU A 207 5.57 1.85 -22.54
CA GLU A 207 6.54 0.75 -22.51
C GLU A 207 5.85 -0.63 -22.50
N LEU A 208 4.84 -0.81 -21.64
CA LEU A 208 4.12 -2.07 -21.57
C LEU A 208 3.22 -2.34 -22.78
N PHE A 209 2.62 -1.31 -23.36
CA PHE A 209 1.76 -1.46 -24.54
C PHE A 209 2.58 -1.83 -25.76
N GLU A 210 3.75 -1.20 -25.97
CA GLU A 210 4.67 -1.56 -27.04
C GLU A 210 5.22 -2.99 -26.87
N LEU A 211 5.53 -3.40 -25.65
CA LEU A 211 5.91 -4.78 -25.33
C LEU A 211 4.75 -5.75 -25.65
N ALA A 212 3.52 -5.41 -25.27
CA ALA A 212 2.34 -6.24 -25.52
C ALA A 212 2.11 -6.49 -27.01
N VAL A 213 2.25 -5.45 -27.84
CA VAL A 213 2.15 -5.59 -29.30
C VAL A 213 3.20 -6.56 -29.83
N LYS A 214 4.46 -6.39 -29.46
CA LYS A 214 5.56 -7.28 -29.87
C LYS A 214 5.35 -8.72 -29.40
N LEU A 215 4.94 -8.92 -28.14
CA LEU A 215 4.62 -10.26 -27.61
C LEU A 215 3.52 -10.94 -28.40
N LYS A 216 2.43 -10.22 -28.71
CA LYS A 216 1.34 -10.73 -29.55
C LYS A 216 1.85 -11.12 -30.94
N GLU A 217 2.63 -10.27 -31.59
CA GLU A 217 3.16 -10.51 -32.97
C GLU A 217 4.10 -11.71 -33.02
N GLU A 218 5.04 -11.82 -32.06
CA GLU A 218 6.09 -12.83 -32.11
C GLU A 218 5.67 -14.19 -31.50
N THR A 219 4.79 -14.19 -30.49
CA THR A 219 4.37 -15.41 -29.80
C THR A 219 2.95 -15.84 -30.13
N GLY A 220 2.14 -14.93 -30.68
CA GLY A 220 0.71 -15.13 -30.86
C GLY A 220 -0.04 -15.28 -29.54
N ALA A 221 0.48 -14.78 -28.42
CA ALA A 221 -0.19 -14.77 -27.13
C ALA A 221 -1.42 -13.86 -27.16
N HIS A 222 -2.52 -14.31 -26.56
CA HIS A 222 -3.73 -13.52 -26.39
C HIS A 222 -3.63 -12.68 -25.11
N ILE A 223 -3.13 -11.43 -25.26
CA ILE A 223 -3.01 -10.50 -24.14
C ILE A 223 -4.40 -9.96 -23.80
N THR A 224 -4.91 -10.23 -22.62
CA THR A 224 -6.25 -9.83 -22.16
C THR A 224 -6.25 -8.65 -21.21
N PHE A 225 -5.15 -8.45 -20.49
CA PHE A 225 -4.99 -7.30 -19.59
C PHE A 225 -3.52 -6.85 -19.47
N ILE A 226 -3.34 -5.58 -19.14
CA ILE A 226 -2.06 -5.00 -18.78
C ILE A 226 -2.22 -4.31 -17.43
N ASN A 227 -1.42 -4.73 -16.46
CA ASN A 227 -1.44 -4.25 -15.10
C ASN A 227 -0.30 -3.25 -14.89
N LEU A 228 -0.66 -1.99 -14.71
CA LEU A 228 0.28 -0.89 -14.42
C LEU A 228 0.76 -0.92 -12.97
N SER A 229 0.25 -1.86 -12.16
CA SER A 229 0.57 -2.01 -10.75
C SER A 229 0.30 -0.73 -9.92
N GLY A 230 1.13 -0.48 -8.91
CA GLY A 230 1.09 0.72 -8.09
C GLY A 230 2.08 1.80 -8.57
N GLY A 231 2.54 2.62 -7.64
CA GLY A 231 3.59 3.60 -7.87
C GLY A 231 3.13 5.06 -7.83
N ILE A 232 1.86 5.35 -8.10
CA ILE A 232 1.33 6.71 -7.91
C ILE A 232 1.51 7.10 -6.44
N GLY A 233 2.21 8.22 -6.23
CA GLY A 233 2.53 8.76 -4.93
C GLY A 233 1.53 9.79 -4.42
N ILE A 234 1.82 10.27 -3.24
CA ILE A 234 1.11 11.38 -2.60
C ILE A 234 2.11 12.46 -2.16
N PRO A 235 1.68 13.71 -2.06
CA PRO A 235 2.53 14.78 -1.52
C PRO A 235 2.61 14.64 0.00
N TYR A 236 3.67 14.02 0.51
CA TYR A 236 3.91 13.97 1.95
C TYR A 236 4.28 15.34 2.53
N ARG A 237 5.01 16.15 1.75
CA ARG A 237 5.45 17.48 2.16
C ARG A 237 4.49 18.57 1.70
N PRO A 238 4.33 19.65 2.47
CA PRO A 238 3.45 20.75 2.08
C PRO A 238 3.86 21.48 0.79
N ASP A 239 5.14 21.40 0.41
CA ASP A 239 5.71 22.02 -0.78
C ASP A 239 5.59 21.13 -2.05
N GLN A 240 5.07 19.92 -1.93
CA GLN A 240 4.82 19.04 -3.06
C GLN A 240 3.41 19.27 -3.64
N GLU A 241 3.31 19.15 -4.96
CA GLU A 241 2.02 19.19 -5.65
C GLU A 241 1.41 17.76 -5.75
N PRO A 242 0.10 17.61 -5.55
CA PRO A 242 -0.57 16.32 -5.68
C PRO A 242 -0.61 15.85 -7.14
N ASN A 243 -0.62 14.54 -7.33
CA ASN A 243 -0.96 13.96 -8.62
C ASN A 243 -2.41 14.26 -9.00
N ASP A 244 -2.65 14.56 -10.28
CA ASP A 244 -3.98 14.66 -10.87
C ASP A 244 -4.35 13.33 -11.53
N ILE A 245 -5.20 12.57 -10.87
CA ILE A 245 -5.60 11.23 -11.35
C ILE A 245 -6.37 11.29 -12.67
N ARG A 246 -7.07 12.37 -12.95
CA ARG A 246 -7.78 12.55 -14.23
C ARG A 246 -6.80 12.82 -15.37
N ALA A 247 -5.80 13.66 -15.13
CA ALA A 247 -4.71 13.90 -16.09
C ALA A 247 -3.91 12.61 -16.34
N ILE A 248 -3.66 11.82 -15.29
CA ILE A 248 -3.01 10.50 -15.41
C ILE A 248 -3.86 9.55 -16.27
N GLY A 249 -5.15 9.42 -15.97
CA GLY A 249 -6.08 8.55 -16.72
C GLY A 249 -6.18 8.94 -18.19
N GLU A 250 -6.25 10.23 -18.48
CA GLU A 250 -6.27 10.72 -19.86
C GLU A 250 -4.93 10.50 -20.59
N GLY A 251 -3.81 10.66 -19.87
CA GLY A 251 -2.48 10.36 -20.41
C GLY A 251 -2.35 8.88 -20.80
N VAL A 252 -2.80 7.95 -19.95
CA VAL A 252 -2.81 6.51 -20.24
C VAL A 252 -3.75 6.21 -21.41
N ARG A 253 -4.94 6.82 -21.47
CA ARG A 253 -5.88 6.68 -22.57
C ARG A 253 -5.27 7.06 -23.91
N LYS A 254 -4.60 8.20 -23.97
CA LYS A 254 -3.93 8.66 -25.18
C LYS A 254 -2.91 7.63 -25.68
N VAL A 255 -2.08 7.09 -24.81
CA VAL A 255 -1.11 6.05 -25.17
C VAL A 255 -1.82 4.77 -25.64
N TYR A 256 -2.92 4.39 -25.00
CA TYR A 256 -3.74 3.24 -25.37
C TYR A 256 -4.29 3.38 -26.80
N GLU A 257 -4.84 4.55 -27.12
CA GLU A 257 -5.37 4.87 -28.44
C GLU A 257 -4.27 4.97 -29.52
N GLU A 258 -3.06 5.39 -29.15
CA GLU A 258 -1.91 5.47 -30.05
C GLU A 258 -1.24 4.11 -30.33
N VAL A 259 -1.19 3.20 -29.37
CA VAL A 259 -0.40 1.96 -29.46
C VAL A 259 -1.27 0.71 -29.61
N LEU A 260 -2.22 0.49 -28.69
CA LEU A 260 -2.99 -0.77 -28.66
C LEU A 260 -4.12 -0.80 -29.70
N VAL A 261 -4.85 0.29 -29.87
CA VAL A 261 -5.97 0.33 -30.82
C VAL A 261 -5.54 0.04 -32.25
N PRO A 262 -4.49 0.67 -32.80
CA PRO A 262 -4.01 0.37 -34.16
C PRO A 262 -3.50 -1.06 -34.32
N ALA A 263 -2.98 -1.67 -33.26
CA ALA A 263 -2.52 -3.07 -33.23
C ALA A 263 -3.66 -4.10 -33.11
N GLY A 264 -4.94 -3.65 -33.15
CA GLY A 264 -6.09 -4.52 -32.94
C GLY A 264 -6.17 -5.12 -31.54
N MET A 265 -5.78 -4.34 -30.52
CA MET A 265 -5.79 -4.69 -29.09
C MET A 265 -6.64 -3.71 -28.27
N GLY A 266 -7.64 -3.10 -28.90
CA GLY A 266 -8.52 -2.12 -28.27
C GLY A 266 -9.52 -2.71 -27.26
N ASP A 267 -9.46 -4.00 -26.97
CA ASP A 267 -10.24 -4.74 -25.96
C ASP A 267 -9.42 -5.12 -24.72
N VAL A 268 -8.12 -4.84 -24.71
CA VAL A 268 -7.24 -5.14 -23.57
C VAL A 268 -7.65 -4.33 -22.35
N ALA A 269 -7.87 -5.02 -21.23
CA ALA A 269 -8.19 -4.39 -19.95
C ALA A 269 -6.96 -3.74 -19.30
N ILE A 270 -7.17 -2.61 -18.65
CA ILE A 270 -6.14 -1.95 -17.86
C ILE A 270 -6.40 -2.22 -16.38
N TYR A 271 -5.38 -2.73 -15.68
CA TYR A 271 -5.41 -2.96 -14.23
C TYR A 271 -4.43 -2.05 -13.52
N THR A 272 -4.75 -1.73 -12.28
CA THR A 272 -3.89 -0.98 -11.35
C THR A 272 -3.89 -1.66 -9.98
N GLU A 273 -2.80 -1.48 -9.21
CA GLU A 273 -2.61 -2.05 -7.85
C GLU A 273 -2.19 -0.94 -6.89
N LEU A 274 -3.03 0.07 -6.77
CA LEU A 274 -2.74 1.25 -5.96
C LEU A 274 -3.00 0.95 -4.48
N GLY A 275 -2.00 1.14 -3.64
CA GLY A 275 -2.14 1.07 -2.18
C GLY A 275 -2.02 2.45 -1.54
N ARG A 276 -0.84 3.06 -1.67
CA ARG A 276 -0.51 4.35 -1.07
C ARG A 276 -1.47 5.46 -1.51
N TYR A 277 -1.68 5.60 -2.82
CA TYR A 277 -2.57 6.60 -3.38
C TYR A 277 -4.00 6.45 -2.85
N MET A 278 -4.46 5.20 -2.67
CA MET A 278 -5.81 4.91 -2.22
C MET A 278 -6.06 5.29 -0.76
N MET A 279 -5.07 5.11 0.11
CA MET A 279 -5.32 5.11 1.56
C MET A 279 -4.46 6.10 2.36
N ALA A 280 -3.22 6.41 1.94
CA ALA A 280 -2.30 7.13 2.80
C ALA A 280 -2.82 8.50 3.26
N PRO A 281 -3.41 9.36 2.39
CA PRO A 281 -3.89 10.68 2.81
C PRO A 281 -5.07 10.63 3.78
N TYR A 282 -5.77 9.51 3.81
CA TYR A 282 -7.02 9.32 4.56
C TYR A 282 -6.79 8.56 5.87
N GLY A 283 -5.57 8.56 6.41
CA GLY A 283 -5.25 8.02 7.71
C GLY A 283 -4.31 8.93 8.49
N HIS A 284 -4.57 9.07 9.78
CA HIS A 284 -3.70 9.73 10.75
C HIS A 284 -3.33 8.76 11.86
N LEU A 285 -2.07 8.84 12.32
CA LEU A 285 -1.69 8.31 13.62
C LEU A 285 -1.90 9.43 14.64
N VAL A 286 -2.82 9.22 15.58
CA VAL A 286 -3.08 10.14 16.67
C VAL A 286 -2.34 9.66 17.91
N THR A 287 -1.64 10.58 18.56
CA THR A 287 -0.79 10.31 19.73
C THR A 287 -0.88 11.47 20.72
N GLN A 288 -0.61 11.20 21.99
CA GLN A 288 -0.57 12.22 23.04
C GLN A 288 0.85 12.48 23.50
N VAL A 289 1.15 13.73 23.77
CA VAL A 289 2.42 14.17 24.36
C VAL A 289 2.44 13.77 25.85
N ILE A 290 3.44 12.97 26.22
CA ILE A 290 3.58 12.44 27.59
C ILE A 290 4.85 12.93 28.30
N HIS A 291 5.85 13.39 27.54
CA HIS A 291 7.11 13.89 28.11
C HIS A 291 7.69 15.03 27.29
N GLU A 292 8.43 15.91 27.98
CA GLU A 292 9.36 16.87 27.41
C GLU A 292 10.76 16.57 27.93
N LYS A 293 11.78 16.72 27.08
CA LYS A 293 13.19 16.56 27.46
C LYS A 293 14.02 17.71 26.92
N HIS A 294 14.73 18.39 27.79
CA HIS A 294 15.58 19.53 27.51
C HIS A 294 17.04 19.10 27.71
N THR A 295 17.72 18.72 26.63
CA THR A 295 19.13 18.29 26.69
C THR A 295 19.96 19.12 25.69
N HIS A 296 20.66 18.51 24.74
CA HIS A 296 21.32 19.21 23.64
C HIS A 296 20.32 19.67 22.55
N LYS A 297 19.10 19.13 22.61
CA LYS A 297 17.95 19.47 21.76
C LYS A 297 16.69 19.48 22.63
N GLU A 298 15.63 20.03 22.06
CA GLU A 298 14.28 19.95 22.63
C GLU A 298 13.56 18.74 22.06
N TYR A 299 13.14 17.83 22.92
CA TYR A 299 12.44 16.59 22.56
C TYR A 299 11.02 16.59 23.10
N ILE A 300 10.10 16.22 22.23
CA ILE A 300 8.70 15.93 22.59
C ILE A 300 8.53 14.43 22.54
N GLY A 301 8.32 13.81 23.70
CA GLY A 301 8.03 12.39 23.84
C GLY A 301 6.54 12.12 23.77
N VAL A 302 6.12 11.22 22.86
CA VAL A 302 4.73 10.83 22.66
C VAL A 302 4.50 9.37 23.08
N ASP A 303 3.24 8.99 23.29
CA ASP A 303 2.87 7.61 23.65
C ASP A 303 2.93 6.63 22.45
N ALA A 304 2.93 7.14 21.21
CA ALA A 304 3.26 6.34 20.03
C ALA A 304 4.78 6.11 19.92
N CYS A 305 5.17 5.12 19.13
CA CYS A 305 6.56 4.84 18.78
C CYS A 305 6.65 4.25 17.36
N ALA A 306 7.85 3.91 16.89
CA ALA A 306 8.06 3.36 15.54
C ALA A 306 7.31 2.03 15.31
N VAL A 307 6.87 1.33 16.35
CA VAL A 307 5.94 0.19 16.25
C VAL A 307 4.62 0.59 15.57
N ASN A 308 4.15 1.81 15.79
CA ASN A 308 2.93 2.34 15.19
C ASN A 308 3.17 2.95 13.81
N LEU A 309 4.35 3.52 13.56
CA LEU A 309 4.75 4.12 12.28
C LEU A 309 6.27 4.04 12.09
N MET A 310 6.74 2.98 11.45
CA MET A 310 8.19 2.74 11.31
C MET A 310 8.86 3.57 10.21
N ARG A 311 8.10 4.10 9.26
CA ARG A 311 8.64 4.76 8.06
C ARG A 311 9.62 5.91 8.34
N PRO A 312 9.37 6.83 9.28
CA PRO A 312 10.35 7.85 9.65
C PRO A 312 11.66 7.26 10.15
N ALA A 313 11.58 6.26 11.04
CA ALA A 313 12.76 5.60 11.63
C ALA A 313 13.58 4.81 10.61
N MET A 314 12.91 4.09 9.69
CA MET A 314 13.54 3.17 8.75
C MET A 314 14.03 3.87 7.48
N TYR A 315 13.25 4.82 6.96
CA TYR A 315 13.50 5.44 5.66
C TYR A 315 13.82 6.94 5.75
N GLY A 316 13.80 7.54 6.93
CA GLY A 316 13.83 8.99 7.07
C GLY A 316 12.61 9.68 6.43
N ALA A 317 11.50 8.94 6.30
CA ALA A 317 10.31 9.42 5.60
C ALA A 317 9.67 10.59 6.35
N TYR A 318 9.35 11.64 5.59
CA TYR A 318 8.62 12.77 6.13
C TYR A 318 7.14 12.41 6.31
N HIS A 319 6.60 12.73 7.48
CA HIS A 319 5.18 12.85 7.74
C HIS A 319 4.90 14.23 8.32
N HIS A 320 3.83 14.88 7.84
CA HIS A 320 3.41 16.16 8.41
C HIS A 320 2.83 15.94 9.81
N ILE A 321 3.08 16.91 10.70
CA ILE A 321 2.60 16.88 12.09
C ILE A 321 1.72 18.10 12.31
N THR A 322 0.52 17.89 12.82
CA THR A 322 -0.37 18.92 13.34
C THR A 322 -0.53 18.75 14.84
N VAL A 323 -0.26 19.81 15.59
CA VAL A 323 -0.62 19.90 17.02
C VAL A 323 -2.07 20.35 17.08
N LEU A 324 -2.96 19.46 17.48
CA LEU A 324 -4.40 19.70 17.42
C LEU A 324 -4.83 20.80 18.39
N GLY A 325 -5.58 21.77 17.87
CA GLY A 325 -6.00 22.97 18.59
C GLY A 325 -4.99 24.11 18.58
N LYS A 326 -3.82 23.92 17.93
CA LYS A 326 -2.76 24.92 17.77
C LYS A 326 -2.40 25.18 16.29
N GLU A 327 -3.30 24.84 15.38
CA GLU A 327 -3.07 24.91 13.91
C GLU A 327 -2.74 26.31 13.41
N ASN A 328 -3.21 27.34 14.13
CA ASN A 328 -3.00 28.75 13.76
C ASN A 328 -1.88 29.42 14.58
N GLU A 329 -1.23 28.71 15.48
CA GLU A 329 -0.13 29.26 16.27
C GLU A 329 1.19 29.30 15.48
N PRO A 330 2.11 30.21 15.81
CA PRO A 330 3.41 30.28 15.15
C PRO A 330 4.21 28.99 15.33
N CYS A 331 4.75 28.46 14.23
CA CYS A 331 5.70 27.33 14.26
C CYS A 331 7.12 27.86 14.50
N ASP A 332 7.41 28.32 15.70
CA ASP A 332 8.67 28.98 16.09
C ASP A 332 9.53 28.17 17.07
N HIS A 333 9.06 26.99 17.46
CA HIS A 333 9.79 26.06 18.31
C HIS A 333 10.35 24.88 17.49
N LYS A 334 11.62 24.56 17.73
CA LYS A 334 12.30 23.47 17.03
C LYS A 334 12.35 22.22 17.92
N TYR A 335 11.70 21.14 17.48
CA TYR A 335 11.61 19.89 18.22
C TYR A 335 12.07 18.67 17.41
N ASP A 336 12.61 17.66 18.13
CA ASP A 336 12.56 16.27 17.73
C ASP A 336 11.33 15.63 18.40
N VAL A 337 10.43 15.04 17.63
CA VAL A 337 9.26 14.30 18.16
C VAL A 337 9.60 12.81 18.20
N THR A 338 9.56 12.20 19.39
CA THR A 338 10.16 10.88 19.65
C THR A 338 9.19 9.91 20.32
N GLY A 339 9.37 8.63 20.02
CA GLY A 339 8.71 7.54 20.72
C GLY A 339 9.53 6.99 21.90
N SER A 340 9.10 5.85 22.41
CA SER A 340 9.62 5.24 23.65
C SER A 340 10.49 3.99 23.44
N LEU A 341 10.90 3.68 22.21
CA LEU A 341 11.78 2.54 21.93
C LEU A 341 13.22 2.83 22.39
N CYS A 342 13.93 1.78 22.80
CA CYS A 342 15.38 1.81 23.03
C CYS A 342 16.16 1.85 21.70
N GLU A 343 15.70 2.69 20.77
CA GLU A 343 16.23 2.89 19.43
C GLU A 343 16.33 4.40 19.15
N ASN A 344 17.53 4.90 18.91
CA ASN A 344 17.73 6.34 18.71
C ASN A 344 17.00 6.90 17.49
N ASN A 345 16.70 6.06 16.50
CA ASN A 345 15.94 6.45 15.32
C ASN A 345 14.42 6.45 15.51
N ASP A 346 13.92 6.13 16.71
CA ASP A 346 12.49 6.21 17.04
C ASP A 346 12.05 7.68 17.15
N LYS A 347 12.04 8.33 16.00
CA LYS A 347 11.70 9.75 15.81
C LYS A 347 10.73 9.93 14.68
N PHE A 348 9.61 10.56 14.95
CA PHE A 348 8.61 10.94 13.93
C PHE A 348 9.01 12.22 13.19
N ALA A 349 9.79 13.09 13.83
CA ALA A 349 10.34 14.29 13.25
C ALA A 349 11.68 14.66 13.89
N ILE A 350 12.55 15.28 13.12
CA ILE A 350 13.87 15.77 13.55
C ILE A 350 13.96 17.23 13.16
N ASP A 351 14.41 18.09 14.08
CA ASP A 351 14.59 19.55 13.88
C ASP A 351 13.35 20.22 13.23
N ARG A 352 12.15 19.75 13.64
CA ARG A 352 10.89 20.24 13.07
C ARG A 352 10.44 21.52 13.76
N MET A 353 10.14 22.55 12.95
CA MET A 353 9.49 23.76 13.44
C MET A 353 8.00 23.49 13.64
N LEU A 354 7.53 23.63 14.88
CA LEU A 354 6.16 23.38 15.31
C LEU A 354 5.70 24.50 16.25
N PRO A 355 4.39 24.63 16.53
CA PRO A 355 3.90 25.47 17.61
C PRO A 355 4.46 25.00 18.94
N LYS A 356 4.38 25.83 19.97
CA LYS A 356 4.72 25.40 21.33
C LYS A 356 3.87 24.19 21.73
N ILE A 357 4.53 23.11 22.13
CA ILE A 357 3.89 21.87 22.55
C ILE A 357 3.98 21.76 24.06
N ASP A 358 2.88 21.35 24.69
CA ASP A 358 2.78 21.11 26.14
C ASP A 358 2.40 19.65 26.37
N ILE A 359 2.78 19.09 27.54
CA ILE A 359 2.36 17.74 27.97
C ILE A 359 0.82 17.68 28.00
N GLY A 360 0.26 16.62 27.41
CA GLY A 360 -1.17 16.44 27.26
C GLY A 360 -1.73 16.88 25.90
N ASP A 361 -0.97 17.60 25.09
CA ASP A 361 -1.39 17.94 23.73
C ASP A 361 -1.57 16.67 22.87
N TYR A 362 -2.55 16.70 21.97
CA TYR A 362 -2.72 15.67 20.95
C TYR A 362 -2.04 16.08 19.64
N ILE A 363 -1.39 15.11 19.03
CA ILE A 363 -0.70 15.27 17.76
C ILE A 363 -1.34 14.33 16.74
N ALA A 364 -1.66 14.86 15.55
CA ALA A 364 -2.00 14.08 14.39
C ALA A 364 -0.78 14.01 13.45
N ILE A 365 -0.29 12.78 13.19
CA ILE A 365 0.75 12.50 12.20
C ILE A 365 0.04 12.08 10.91
N HIS A 366 0.21 12.87 9.85
CA HIS A 366 -0.55 12.74 8.61
C HIS A 366 -0.07 11.61 7.71
N ASP A 367 -0.91 11.27 6.74
CA ASP A 367 -0.59 10.38 5.61
C ASP A 367 -0.15 8.98 6.05
N THR A 368 -0.72 8.47 7.15
CA THR A 368 -0.37 7.16 7.71
C THR A 368 -1.35 6.05 7.33
N GLY A 369 -2.34 6.35 6.48
CA GLY A 369 -3.39 5.41 6.09
C GLY A 369 -2.90 4.22 5.25
N ALA A 370 -1.70 4.30 4.66
CA ALA A 370 -1.04 3.21 3.99
C ALA A 370 0.39 3.05 4.49
N HIS A 371 0.85 1.79 4.65
CA HIS A 371 2.19 1.48 5.15
C HIS A 371 2.50 2.11 6.53
N GLY A 372 1.45 2.42 7.29
CA GLY A 372 1.51 2.83 8.68
C GLY A 372 1.34 1.59 9.58
N PHE A 373 0.12 1.29 10.01
CA PHE A 373 -0.19 0.12 10.83
C PHE A 373 0.35 -1.19 10.20
N ALA A 374 0.22 -1.36 8.89
CA ALA A 374 0.61 -2.57 8.18
C ALA A 374 2.09 -2.94 8.34
N MET A 375 2.97 -1.96 8.47
CA MET A 375 4.41 -2.16 8.65
C MET A 375 4.82 -2.24 10.13
N GLY A 376 3.87 -2.26 11.05
CA GLY A 376 4.14 -2.36 12.48
C GLY A 376 4.81 -3.67 12.90
N TYR A 377 5.53 -3.62 14.00
CA TYR A 377 6.30 -4.72 14.60
C TYR A 377 6.22 -4.61 16.14
N ASN A 378 6.91 -5.49 16.89
CA ASN A 378 6.83 -5.51 18.36
C ASN A 378 8.20 -5.35 19.04
N TYR A 379 9.07 -4.45 18.52
CA TYR A 379 10.35 -4.18 19.17
C TYR A 379 10.16 -3.63 20.60
N ASN A 380 11.04 -3.98 21.53
CA ASN A 380 10.93 -3.73 22.98
C ASN A 380 9.64 -4.28 23.61
N GLY A 381 8.95 -5.23 22.99
CA GLY A 381 7.67 -5.73 23.48
C GLY A 381 6.53 -4.70 23.41
N LYS A 382 6.68 -3.61 22.67
CA LYS A 382 5.59 -2.65 22.45
C LYS A 382 4.51 -3.25 21.59
N LEU A 383 3.26 -2.93 21.90
CA LEU A 383 2.06 -3.47 21.29
C LEU A 383 1.55 -2.53 20.18
N LYS A 384 0.93 -3.10 19.16
CA LYS A 384 0.29 -2.34 18.09
C LYS A 384 -0.98 -1.67 18.59
N SER A 385 -1.20 -0.46 18.09
CA SER A 385 -2.35 0.37 18.43
C SER A 385 -3.67 -0.11 17.79
N ALA A 386 -4.79 0.47 18.22
CA ALA A 386 -6.08 0.28 17.55
C ALA A 386 -6.13 0.96 16.18
N GLU A 387 -7.09 0.53 15.35
CA GLU A 387 -7.51 1.21 14.13
C GLU A 387 -8.98 1.60 14.24
N LEU A 388 -9.29 2.85 13.96
CA LEU A 388 -10.61 3.46 14.04
C LEU A 388 -11.04 3.99 12.67
N LEU A 389 -12.33 3.96 12.39
CA LEU A 389 -12.92 4.55 11.19
C LEU A 389 -13.83 5.73 11.59
N LEU A 390 -13.49 6.92 11.11
CA LEU A 390 -14.36 8.08 11.16
C LEU A 390 -15.33 7.98 9.99
N LYS A 391 -16.58 7.73 10.30
CA LYS A 391 -17.65 7.54 9.30
C LYS A 391 -18.16 8.87 8.75
N GLU A 392 -18.83 8.82 7.59
CA GLU A 392 -19.39 10.00 6.93
C GLU A 392 -20.41 10.75 7.81
N ASP A 393 -21.09 10.06 8.72
CA ASP A 393 -22.04 10.65 9.68
C ASP A 393 -21.36 11.26 10.92
N GLY A 394 -20.03 11.22 11.00
CA GLY A 394 -19.24 11.71 12.12
C GLY A 394 -19.10 10.73 13.29
N SER A 395 -19.72 9.56 13.23
CA SER A 395 -19.51 8.50 14.23
C SER A 395 -18.15 7.82 14.05
N VAL A 396 -17.65 7.18 15.11
CA VAL A 396 -16.36 6.48 15.08
C VAL A 396 -16.59 5.00 15.42
N GLU A 397 -16.08 4.13 14.54
CA GLU A 397 -16.14 2.69 14.66
C GLU A 397 -14.77 2.09 14.93
N LEU A 398 -14.68 1.13 15.87
CA LEU A 398 -13.50 0.33 16.10
C LEU A 398 -13.40 -0.74 15.01
N ILE A 399 -12.43 -0.63 14.11
CA ILE A 399 -12.23 -1.56 13.00
C ILE A 399 -11.08 -2.55 13.22
N ARG A 400 -10.26 -2.31 14.25
CA ARG A 400 -9.29 -3.25 14.82
C ARG A 400 -8.99 -2.82 16.25
N ARG A 401 -9.11 -3.73 17.21
CA ARG A 401 -8.68 -3.45 18.58
C ARG A 401 -7.16 -3.33 18.68
N ALA A 402 -6.68 -2.64 19.67
CA ALA A 402 -5.27 -2.68 20.03
C ALA A 402 -4.83 -4.10 20.45
N GLU A 403 -3.55 -4.41 20.25
CA GLU A 403 -2.96 -5.61 20.84
C GLU A 403 -2.94 -5.51 22.36
N THR A 404 -3.03 -6.65 23.00
CA THR A 404 -2.89 -6.84 24.44
C THR A 404 -1.65 -7.69 24.71
N PRO A 405 -1.15 -7.76 25.97
CA PRO A 405 -0.07 -8.68 26.31
C PRO A 405 -0.34 -10.14 25.92
N LYS A 406 -1.62 -10.56 25.93
CA LYS A 406 -2.02 -11.92 25.49
C LYS A 406 -1.73 -12.16 24.00
N ASP A 407 -1.88 -11.14 23.16
CA ASP A 407 -1.55 -11.24 21.72
C ASP A 407 -0.04 -11.39 21.54
N TYR A 408 0.76 -10.63 22.27
CA TYR A 408 2.22 -10.68 22.23
C TYR A 408 2.76 -12.05 22.67
N PHE A 409 2.18 -12.63 23.72
CA PHE A 409 2.60 -13.92 24.27
C PHE A 409 1.86 -15.12 23.66
N ALA A 410 0.96 -14.93 22.68
CA ALA A 410 0.16 -16.00 22.12
C ALA A 410 0.97 -17.18 21.56
N THR A 411 2.20 -16.92 21.06
CA THR A 411 3.10 -17.96 20.54
C THR A 411 3.84 -18.75 21.63
N PHE A 412 3.69 -18.39 22.89
CA PHE A 412 4.30 -19.07 24.05
C PHE A 412 3.32 -20.01 24.78
N ASP A 413 2.12 -20.23 24.25
CA ASP A 413 1.07 -21.03 24.88
C ASP A 413 1.46 -22.49 25.10
N CYS A 414 2.47 -22.98 24.36
CA CYS A 414 3.04 -24.33 24.52
C CYS A 414 4.13 -24.45 25.59
N PHE A 415 4.47 -23.36 26.32
CA PHE A 415 5.51 -23.36 27.35
C PHE A 415 4.92 -23.06 28.73
N ASP A 416 5.47 -23.70 29.79
CA ASP A 416 5.05 -23.46 31.16
C ASP A 416 5.16 -22.00 31.61
N ILE A 417 6.05 -21.23 30.97
CA ILE A 417 6.25 -19.82 31.29
C ILE A 417 4.97 -19.00 30.98
N TYR A 418 4.18 -19.38 30.02
CA TYR A 418 2.93 -18.69 29.66
C TYR A 418 1.99 -18.58 30.86
N ASN A 419 1.86 -19.67 31.65
CA ASN A 419 1.00 -19.72 32.83
C ASN A 419 1.51 -18.89 34.02
N LYS A 420 2.73 -18.35 33.94
CA LYS A 420 3.36 -17.52 34.96
C LYS A 420 3.32 -16.03 34.64
N ILE A 421 2.83 -15.68 33.46
CA ILE A 421 2.70 -14.28 33.06
C ILE A 421 1.49 -13.69 33.76
N ASP A 422 1.72 -12.59 34.44
CA ASP A 422 0.65 -11.79 35.02
C ASP A 422 0.00 -10.92 33.95
N PHE A 423 -1.16 -11.35 33.43
CA PHE A 423 -1.90 -10.64 32.42
C PHE A 423 -2.82 -9.53 32.96
N ASP A 424 -2.89 -9.39 34.27
CA ASP A 424 -3.71 -8.39 34.96
C ASP A 424 -2.86 -7.21 35.49
N ALA A 425 -1.55 -7.22 35.19
CA ALA A 425 -0.57 -6.21 35.61
C ALA A 425 -0.77 -4.84 34.92
#